data_44e6aa38979eedad686a4fa2283b1300
#
_entry.id   44e6aa38979eedad686a4fa2283b1300
#
_cell.length_a   1.000
_cell.length_b   1.000
_cell.length_c   1.000
_cell.angle_alpha   90.00
_cell.angle_beta   90.00
_cell.angle_gamma   90.00
#
_symmetry.space_group_name_H-M   'P 1'
#
loop_
_entity.id
_entity.type
_entity.pdbx_description
1 polymer ?
#
loop_
_entity_poly.entity_id
_entity_poly.type
_entity_poly.pdbx_seq_one_letter_code
_entity_poly.pdbx_strand_id
1 'polypeptide(L)'
;MNAKIISAILVLALASLACGFSIDLPERQKAGPEVTESIMVADPKSDETRLSLTFGAGKLTLSPGAENLVDGTAVYNVKELKPEIQKNGDGIEIKQGDFHTLPAFEDMKNEWDLQVSDTPLDLTVQAGAYEGNLELGGLALKSLTVRDGASHVDVSFLKPNQTEMSLLRYETGASDVKLTGLANANFSTLTFSGGAGNYTLDFSGELQRDATVTVASGLGNLSLVIPQGTDAVVTVEGAAINISSVSGWTQTGQKYTQKGSGPSLTILVKMAAGNLVITH
;
A
#
# COMPACT_ATOMS: atom_id res chain seq x y z
N MET A 1 26.11 19.55 16.80
CA MET A 1 25.40 19.46 18.11
C MET A 1 26.42 19.02 19.15
N ASN A 2 26.69 19.82 20.21
CA ASN A 2 27.78 19.59 21.15
C ASN A 2 27.59 18.27 21.92
N ALA A 3 28.63 17.42 21.96
CA ALA A 3 28.65 16.14 22.69
C ALA A 3 28.14 16.26 24.14
N LYS A 4 28.38 17.42 24.77
CA LYS A 4 27.89 17.75 26.14
C LYS A 4 26.36 17.86 26.22
N ILE A 5 25.68 18.29 25.14
CA ILE A 5 24.21 18.39 25.10
C ILE A 5 23.61 17.00 24.94
N ILE A 6 24.22 16.14 24.09
CA ILE A 6 23.79 14.75 23.91
C ILE A 6 23.95 13.96 25.21
N SER A 7 25.06 14.13 25.93
CA SER A 7 25.26 13.49 27.23
C SER A 7 24.26 13.98 28.29
N ALA A 8 23.91 15.26 28.30
CA ALA A 8 22.90 15.79 29.22
C ALA A 8 21.49 15.24 28.94
N ILE A 9 21.12 15.10 27.69
CA ILE A 9 19.82 14.50 27.25
C ILE A 9 19.79 13.02 27.63
N LEU A 10 20.88 12.28 27.38
CA LEU A 10 20.97 10.86 27.74
C LEU A 10 20.88 10.62 29.24
N VAL A 11 21.53 11.48 30.07
CA VAL A 11 21.46 11.42 31.51
C VAL A 11 20.06 11.79 32.03
N LEU A 12 19.37 12.77 31.42
CA LEU A 12 17.99 13.09 31.74
C LEU A 12 17.02 11.95 31.41
N ALA A 13 17.21 11.28 30.27
CA ALA A 13 16.42 10.13 29.89
C ALA A 13 16.64 8.91 30.79
N LEU A 14 17.88 8.69 31.25
CA LEU A 14 18.21 7.64 32.21
C LEU A 14 17.71 7.97 33.65
N ALA A 15 17.70 9.25 34.06
CA ALA A 15 17.19 9.69 35.34
C ALA A 15 15.65 9.59 35.42
N SER A 16 14.94 9.77 34.30
CA SER A 16 13.48 9.57 34.27
C SER A 16 13.09 8.08 34.36
N LEU A 17 13.99 7.16 34.04
CA LEU A 17 13.79 5.71 34.19
C LEU A 17 14.08 5.22 35.63
N ALA A 18 14.76 6.00 36.44
CA ALA A 18 15.14 5.61 37.80
C ALA A 18 14.12 6.01 38.90
N CYS A 19 13.15 6.88 38.60
CA CYS A 19 11.99 7.10 39.47
C CYS A 19 11.01 5.97 39.17
N GLY A 20 10.87 5.01 40.11
CA GLY A 20 9.97 3.88 40.00
C GLY A 20 8.49 4.28 39.77
N PHE A 21 8.17 4.62 38.53
CA PHE A 21 6.82 4.66 38.05
C PHE A 21 6.40 3.19 37.83
N SER A 22 5.63 2.65 38.76
CA SER A 22 4.79 1.48 38.48
C SER A 22 3.73 1.99 37.50
N ILE A 23 3.95 1.78 36.20
CA ILE A 23 2.91 1.91 35.20
C ILE A 23 2.06 0.67 35.42
N ASP A 24 0.90 0.82 36.06
CA ASP A 24 -0.17 -0.18 35.93
C ASP A 24 -0.57 -0.18 34.46
N LEU A 25 0.06 -1.08 33.70
CA LEU A 25 -0.36 -1.34 32.33
C LEU A 25 -1.76 -1.96 32.44
N PRO A 26 -2.74 -1.43 31.69
CA PRO A 26 -4.06 -2.06 31.64
C PRO A 26 -3.88 -3.54 31.31
N GLU A 27 -4.68 -4.41 31.95
CA GLU A 27 -4.66 -5.84 31.69
C GLU A 27 -4.74 -6.06 30.17
N ARG A 28 -3.72 -6.71 29.61
CA ARG A 28 -3.70 -7.00 28.17
C ARG A 28 -4.80 -8.01 27.91
N GLN A 29 -5.66 -7.71 26.96
CA GLN A 29 -6.70 -8.63 26.53
C GLN A 29 -6.05 -9.88 25.93
N LYS A 30 -6.33 -11.05 26.53
CA LYS A 30 -5.81 -12.33 26.04
C LYS A 30 -6.58 -12.75 24.80
N ALA A 31 -5.86 -13.32 23.85
CA ALA A 31 -6.47 -14.00 22.70
C ALA A 31 -7.42 -15.11 23.17
N GLY A 32 -8.60 -15.17 22.56
CA GLY A 32 -9.59 -16.22 22.76
C GLY A 32 -9.44 -17.33 21.70
N PRO A 33 -10.43 -18.22 21.59
CA PRO A 33 -10.51 -19.16 20.48
C PRO A 33 -10.73 -18.43 19.15
N GLU A 34 -10.25 -19.03 18.07
CA GLU A 34 -10.47 -18.51 16.73
C GLU A 34 -11.96 -18.54 16.35
N VAL A 35 -12.42 -17.46 15.75
CA VAL A 35 -13.75 -17.31 15.18
C VAL A 35 -13.60 -17.08 13.68
N THR A 36 -14.35 -17.82 12.88
CA THR A 36 -14.45 -17.58 11.43
C THR A 36 -15.81 -16.97 11.14
N GLU A 37 -15.82 -15.85 10.45
CA GLU A 37 -17.04 -15.14 10.06
C GLU A 37 -17.07 -14.95 8.54
N SER A 38 -18.22 -15.25 7.94
CA SER A 38 -18.43 -14.99 6.51
C SER A 38 -18.74 -13.53 6.28
N ILE A 39 -18.07 -12.93 5.29
CA ILE A 39 -18.33 -11.59 4.81
C ILE A 39 -19.04 -11.70 3.47
N MET A 40 -20.23 -11.13 3.38
CA MET A 40 -21.01 -11.06 2.16
C MET A 40 -21.64 -9.68 2.05
N VAL A 41 -21.28 -8.95 0.99
CA VAL A 41 -21.80 -7.61 0.70
C VAL A 41 -22.43 -7.62 -0.67
N ALA A 42 -23.74 -7.49 -0.71
CA ALA A 42 -24.47 -7.42 -1.98
C ALA A 42 -24.05 -6.21 -2.81
N ASP A 43 -23.93 -6.39 -4.11
CA ASP A 43 -23.67 -5.32 -5.06
C ASP A 43 -24.81 -4.29 -5.01
N PRO A 44 -24.53 -3.00 -4.73
CA PRO A 44 -25.54 -1.94 -4.72
C PRO A 44 -26.08 -1.63 -6.12
N LYS A 45 -25.44 -2.11 -7.19
CA LYS A 45 -25.76 -1.85 -8.60
C LYS A 45 -25.80 -0.36 -8.93
N SER A 46 -24.82 0.35 -8.38
CA SER A 46 -24.61 1.77 -8.59
C SER A 46 -23.40 2.00 -9.50
N ASP A 47 -23.48 3.01 -10.36
CA ASP A 47 -22.36 3.41 -11.20
C ASP A 47 -21.23 4.11 -10.42
N GLU A 48 -21.47 4.46 -9.16
CA GLU A 48 -20.53 5.17 -8.27
C GLU A 48 -20.26 4.38 -6.97
N THR A 49 -20.15 3.06 -7.07
CA THR A 49 -19.86 2.23 -5.89
C THR A 49 -18.50 2.58 -5.28
N ARG A 50 -18.48 2.80 -3.97
CA ARG A 50 -17.27 3.05 -3.18
C ARG A 50 -17.11 1.96 -2.14
N LEU A 51 -15.97 1.28 -2.15
CA LEU A 51 -15.64 0.24 -1.17
C LEU A 51 -14.43 0.69 -0.35
N SER A 52 -14.60 0.74 0.96
CA SER A 52 -13.51 0.99 1.91
C SER A 52 -13.29 -0.22 2.79
N LEU A 53 -12.04 -0.67 2.86
CA LEU A 53 -11.58 -1.70 3.78
C LEU A 53 -10.69 -1.04 4.82
N THR A 54 -11.13 -1.02 6.09
CA THR A 54 -10.39 -0.40 7.20
C THR A 54 -9.92 -1.48 8.15
N PHE A 55 -8.60 -1.70 8.17
CA PHE A 55 -7.97 -2.84 8.79
C PHE A 55 -6.82 -2.39 9.72
N GLY A 56 -6.84 -2.79 10.98
CA GLY A 56 -5.85 -2.34 11.96
C GLY A 56 -4.50 -3.04 11.81
N ALA A 57 -4.48 -4.33 12.13
CA ALA A 57 -3.28 -5.17 12.07
C ALA A 57 -3.65 -6.62 11.75
N GLY A 58 -2.78 -7.33 11.02
CA GLY A 58 -2.95 -8.74 10.65
C GLY A 58 -2.63 -9.05 9.20
N LYS A 59 -3.41 -9.92 8.55
CA LYS A 59 -3.25 -10.29 7.14
C LYS A 59 -4.48 -9.95 6.33
N LEU A 60 -4.28 -9.36 5.15
CA LEU A 60 -5.33 -9.07 4.19
C LEU A 60 -4.98 -9.68 2.85
N THR A 61 -5.81 -10.62 2.41
CA THR A 61 -5.81 -11.13 1.04
C THR A 61 -7.01 -10.57 0.32
N LEU A 62 -6.79 -9.98 -0.85
CA LEU A 62 -7.83 -9.45 -1.72
C LEU A 62 -7.63 -9.97 -3.14
N SER A 63 -8.68 -10.49 -3.74
CA SER A 63 -8.64 -11.05 -5.10
C SER A 63 -9.94 -10.78 -5.88
N PRO A 64 -9.93 -10.85 -7.21
CA PRO A 64 -11.16 -10.80 -7.99
C PRO A 64 -11.96 -12.12 -7.87
N GLY A 65 -13.27 -12.07 -8.16
CA GLY A 65 -14.07 -13.28 -8.32
C GLY A 65 -15.31 -13.39 -7.44
N ALA A 66 -15.68 -12.35 -6.70
CA ALA A 66 -16.91 -12.34 -5.92
C ALA A 66 -18.16 -12.39 -6.84
N GLU A 67 -19.17 -13.12 -6.40
CA GLU A 67 -20.52 -13.07 -6.99
C GLU A 67 -21.32 -11.85 -6.50
N ASN A 68 -21.07 -11.45 -5.26
CA ASN A 68 -21.56 -10.18 -4.67
C ASN A 68 -20.51 -9.09 -4.86
N LEU A 69 -20.73 -7.89 -4.34
CA LEU A 69 -19.70 -6.85 -4.34
C LEU A 69 -18.44 -7.32 -3.61
N VAL A 70 -18.62 -7.94 -2.44
CA VAL A 70 -17.54 -8.58 -1.66
C VAL A 70 -18.06 -9.91 -1.12
N ASP A 71 -17.29 -10.96 -1.31
CA ASP A 71 -17.47 -12.26 -0.68
C ASP A 71 -16.17 -12.65 0.01
N GLY A 72 -16.25 -13.37 1.12
CA GLY A 72 -15.05 -13.87 1.77
C GLY A 72 -15.23 -14.26 3.21
N THR A 73 -14.12 -14.34 3.93
CA THR A 73 -14.07 -14.72 5.33
C THR A 73 -13.10 -13.87 6.13
N ALA A 74 -13.41 -13.68 7.39
CA ALA A 74 -12.50 -13.15 8.38
C ALA A 74 -12.29 -14.17 9.49
N VAL A 75 -11.02 -14.40 9.85
CA VAL A 75 -10.62 -15.24 10.97
C VAL A 75 -9.95 -14.38 12.02
N TYR A 76 -10.49 -14.38 13.23
CA TYR A 76 -9.97 -13.56 14.32
C TYR A 76 -10.13 -14.27 15.67
N ASN A 77 -9.34 -13.87 16.67
CA ASN A 77 -9.38 -14.44 18.02
C ASN A 77 -9.49 -13.39 19.14
N VAL A 78 -9.72 -12.14 18.77
CA VAL A 78 -10.02 -11.04 19.70
C VAL A 78 -11.34 -10.42 19.25
N LYS A 79 -12.29 -10.25 20.17
CA LYS A 79 -13.66 -9.84 19.85
C LYS A 79 -13.74 -8.50 19.11
N GLU A 80 -12.84 -7.58 19.41
CA GLU A 80 -12.74 -6.25 18.82
C GLU A 80 -12.22 -6.28 17.37
N LEU A 81 -11.69 -7.43 16.91
CA LEU A 81 -11.28 -7.63 15.51
C LEU A 81 -12.43 -8.05 14.60
N LYS A 82 -13.62 -8.27 15.16
CA LYS A 82 -14.79 -8.62 14.38
C LYS A 82 -15.03 -7.58 13.29
N PRO A 83 -15.16 -7.99 12.00
CA PRO A 83 -15.50 -7.07 10.94
C PRO A 83 -16.92 -6.52 11.11
N GLU A 84 -17.07 -5.22 10.86
CA GLU A 84 -18.35 -4.53 10.79
C GLU A 84 -18.58 -4.00 9.38
N ILE A 85 -19.77 -4.22 8.85
CA ILE A 85 -20.16 -3.73 7.53
C ILE A 85 -21.08 -2.52 7.73
N GLN A 86 -20.68 -1.37 7.21
CA GLN A 86 -21.44 -0.13 7.27
C GLN A 86 -21.77 0.32 5.84
N LYS A 87 -23.00 0.80 5.64
CA LYS A 87 -23.48 1.32 4.36
C LYS A 87 -23.88 2.78 4.51
N ASN A 88 -23.30 3.65 3.70
CA ASN A 88 -23.56 5.09 3.68
C ASN A 88 -23.83 5.55 2.24
N GLY A 89 -25.08 5.51 1.81
CA GLY A 89 -25.44 5.76 0.42
C GLY A 89 -24.79 4.74 -0.51
N ASP A 90 -24.02 5.20 -1.50
CA ASP A 90 -23.27 4.34 -2.44
C ASP A 90 -21.91 3.87 -1.87
N GLY A 91 -21.59 4.28 -0.64
CA GLY A 91 -20.39 3.87 0.07
C GLY A 91 -20.63 2.66 0.96
N ILE A 92 -19.72 1.69 0.88
CA ILE A 92 -19.68 0.51 1.72
C ILE A 92 -18.33 0.49 2.42
N GLU A 93 -18.36 0.38 3.74
CA GLU A 93 -17.17 0.22 4.55
C GLU A 93 -17.22 -1.13 5.27
N ILE A 94 -16.14 -1.90 5.11
CA ILE A 94 -15.87 -3.08 5.93
C ILE A 94 -14.72 -2.68 6.84
N LYS A 95 -14.98 -2.53 8.12
CA LYS A 95 -13.99 -2.10 9.09
C LYS A 95 -13.83 -3.10 10.22
N GLN A 96 -12.63 -3.20 10.74
CA GLN A 96 -12.36 -3.83 12.01
C GLN A 96 -12.99 -3.01 13.15
N GLY A 97 -13.50 -3.65 14.18
CA GLY A 97 -14.01 -2.95 15.35
C GLY A 97 -12.92 -2.19 16.11
N ASP A 98 -13.32 -1.21 16.91
CA ASP A 98 -12.40 -0.35 17.65
C ASP A 98 -11.87 -1.04 18.92
N PHE A 99 -10.55 -0.93 19.17
CA PHE A 99 -9.96 -1.40 20.41
C PHE A 99 -10.23 -0.46 21.57
N HIS A 100 -10.80 -0.98 22.64
CA HIS A 100 -10.93 -0.25 23.92
C HIS A 100 -9.78 -0.54 24.87
N THR A 101 -9.04 -1.66 24.67
CA THR A 101 -7.84 -2.06 25.44
C THR A 101 -6.80 -2.58 24.46
N LEU A 102 -5.51 -2.39 24.77
CA LEU A 102 -4.45 -2.92 23.91
C LEU A 102 -4.41 -4.45 23.99
N PRO A 103 -4.56 -5.17 22.86
CA PRO A 103 -4.44 -6.60 22.85
C PRO A 103 -2.99 -7.05 23.11
N ALA A 104 -2.82 -8.29 23.53
CA ALA A 104 -1.51 -8.95 23.51
C ALA A 104 -1.25 -9.35 22.03
N PHE A 105 -0.41 -8.60 21.34
CA PHE A 105 -0.16 -8.79 19.90
C PHE A 105 0.48 -10.13 19.56
N GLU A 106 1.15 -10.79 20.52
CA GLU A 106 1.92 -12.03 20.29
C GLU A 106 1.05 -13.21 19.84
N ASP A 107 -0.21 -13.27 20.30
CA ASP A 107 -1.15 -14.35 19.98
C ASP A 107 -2.37 -13.86 19.18
N MET A 108 -2.31 -12.63 18.69
CA MET A 108 -3.44 -12.01 17.96
C MET A 108 -3.53 -12.59 16.55
N LYS A 109 -4.70 -13.09 16.20
CA LYS A 109 -5.06 -13.50 14.85
C LYS A 109 -6.10 -12.56 14.28
N ASN A 110 -5.84 -12.04 13.09
CA ASN A 110 -6.74 -11.23 12.30
C ASN A 110 -6.38 -11.42 10.82
N GLU A 111 -7.12 -12.24 10.13
CA GLU A 111 -6.87 -12.60 8.74
C GLU A 111 -8.16 -12.44 7.94
N TRP A 112 -8.13 -11.58 6.94
CA TRP A 112 -9.23 -11.38 6.00
C TRP A 112 -8.84 -11.93 4.64
N ASP A 113 -9.67 -12.82 4.12
CA ASP A 113 -9.57 -13.35 2.76
C ASP A 113 -10.85 -12.97 2.01
N LEU A 114 -10.74 -11.96 1.16
CA LEU A 114 -11.86 -11.32 0.50
C LEU A 114 -11.72 -11.41 -1.02
N GLN A 115 -12.83 -11.63 -1.66
CA GLN A 115 -13.00 -11.49 -3.10
C GLN A 115 -13.83 -10.26 -3.42
N VAL A 116 -13.53 -9.58 -4.53
CA VAL A 116 -14.26 -8.41 -5.01
C VAL A 116 -14.81 -8.71 -6.40
N SER A 117 -16.01 -8.25 -6.69
CA SER A 117 -16.62 -8.38 -8.00
C SER A 117 -15.97 -7.46 -9.04
N ASP A 118 -16.31 -7.66 -10.29
CA ASP A 118 -15.90 -6.80 -11.41
C ASP A 118 -16.83 -5.57 -11.62
N THR A 119 -17.68 -5.27 -10.64
CA THR A 119 -18.47 -4.04 -10.62
C THR A 119 -17.55 -2.81 -10.60
N PRO A 120 -17.81 -1.79 -11.45
CA PRO A 120 -17.01 -0.57 -11.43
C PRO A 120 -17.04 0.12 -10.07
N LEU A 121 -15.87 0.33 -9.45
CA LEU A 121 -15.80 0.88 -8.10
C LEU A 121 -14.55 1.73 -7.83
N ASP A 122 -14.66 2.58 -6.82
CA ASP A 122 -13.55 3.22 -6.14
C ASP A 122 -13.16 2.38 -4.92
N LEU A 123 -11.93 1.87 -4.90
CA LEU A 123 -11.43 1.04 -3.81
C LEU A 123 -10.48 1.83 -2.91
N THR A 124 -10.76 1.80 -1.62
CA THR A 124 -9.86 2.32 -0.59
C THR A 124 -9.50 1.22 0.40
N VAL A 125 -8.20 1.02 0.63
CA VAL A 125 -7.66 0.13 1.68
C VAL A 125 -6.89 0.98 2.67
N GLN A 126 -7.30 0.95 3.94
CA GLN A 126 -6.63 1.63 5.04
C GLN A 126 -6.19 0.60 6.06
N ALA A 127 -4.89 0.56 6.34
CA ALA A 127 -4.35 -0.40 7.29
C ALA A 127 -3.33 0.24 8.25
N GLY A 128 -3.18 -0.31 9.43
CA GLY A 128 -2.17 0.11 10.38
C GLY A 128 -0.85 -0.62 10.14
N ALA A 129 -0.76 -1.85 10.64
CA ALA A 129 0.40 -2.72 10.49
C ALA A 129 -0.01 -4.09 9.95
N TYR A 130 0.31 -4.42 8.69
CA TYR A 130 -0.22 -5.63 8.10
C TYR A 130 0.67 -6.28 7.05
N GLU A 131 0.38 -7.54 6.77
CA GLU A 131 0.83 -8.28 5.60
C GLU A 131 -0.31 -8.28 4.57
N GLY A 132 -0.07 -7.74 3.38
CA GLY A 132 -1.07 -7.59 2.33
C GLY A 132 -0.72 -8.36 1.07
N ASN A 133 -1.69 -9.09 0.53
CA ASN A 133 -1.62 -9.69 -0.80
C ASN A 133 -2.85 -9.28 -1.59
N LEU A 134 -2.69 -8.28 -2.47
CA LEU A 134 -3.77 -7.64 -3.18
C LEU A 134 -3.65 -7.91 -4.68
N GLU A 135 -4.28 -8.98 -5.18
CA GLU A 135 -4.43 -9.22 -6.61
C GLU A 135 -5.66 -8.45 -7.11
N LEU A 136 -5.43 -7.43 -7.93
CA LEU A 136 -6.47 -6.52 -8.39
C LEU A 136 -6.67 -6.56 -9.91
N GLY A 137 -5.95 -7.43 -10.62
CA GLY A 137 -6.05 -7.58 -12.06
C GLY A 137 -7.41 -8.15 -12.48
N GLY A 138 -8.00 -7.57 -13.52
CA GLY A 138 -9.31 -7.98 -14.04
C GLY A 138 -10.51 -7.38 -13.29
N LEU A 139 -10.29 -6.56 -12.27
CA LEU A 139 -11.33 -5.74 -11.67
C LEU A 139 -11.67 -4.53 -12.58
N ALA A 140 -12.73 -3.80 -12.25
CA ALA A 140 -13.13 -2.57 -12.91
C ALA A 140 -12.91 -1.35 -11.98
N LEU A 141 -11.66 -1.11 -11.56
CA LEU A 141 -11.32 -0.03 -10.64
C LEU A 141 -11.31 1.33 -11.36
N LYS A 142 -12.12 2.28 -10.90
CA LYS A 142 -12.12 3.69 -11.33
C LYS A 142 -11.04 4.49 -10.59
N SER A 143 -10.80 4.14 -9.32
CA SER A 143 -9.69 4.63 -8.52
C SER A 143 -9.26 3.59 -7.49
N LEU A 144 -7.98 3.66 -7.09
CA LEU A 144 -7.41 2.87 -6.01
C LEU A 144 -6.65 3.77 -5.06
N THR A 145 -6.97 3.68 -3.78
CA THR A 145 -6.20 4.33 -2.72
C THR A 145 -5.81 3.30 -1.66
N VAL A 146 -4.51 3.12 -1.44
CA VAL A 146 -3.98 2.30 -0.34
C VAL A 146 -3.22 3.20 0.62
N ARG A 147 -3.54 3.12 1.90
CA ARG A 147 -2.84 3.83 2.97
C ARG A 147 -2.50 2.87 4.09
N ASP A 148 -1.22 2.81 4.43
CA ASP A 148 -0.78 1.99 5.54
C ASP A 148 0.34 2.65 6.37
N GLY A 149 0.59 2.09 7.55
CA GLY A 149 1.60 2.60 8.47
C GLY A 149 2.91 1.81 8.37
N ALA A 150 2.88 0.53 8.74
CA ALA A 150 4.02 -0.37 8.69
C ALA A 150 3.58 -1.71 8.07
N SER A 151 4.14 -2.08 6.93
CA SER A 151 3.56 -3.19 6.17
C SER A 151 4.57 -3.95 5.33
N HIS A 152 4.18 -5.17 4.97
CA HIS A 152 4.76 -5.92 3.87
C HIS A 152 3.64 -6.22 2.88
N VAL A 153 3.66 -5.57 1.70
CA VAL A 153 2.52 -5.61 0.78
C VAL A 153 2.96 -5.90 -0.65
N ASP A 154 2.31 -6.90 -1.22
CA ASP A 154 2.32 -7.19 -2.64
C ASP A 154 0.99 -6.77 -3.26
N VAL A 155 1.01 -5.83 -4.20
CA VAL A 155 -0.14 -5.48 -5.05
C VAL A 155 0.17 -5.92 -6.47
N SER A 156 -0.73 -6.65 -7.09
CA SER A 156 -0.53 -7.14 -8.44
C SER A 156 -1.71 -6.88 -9.37
N PHE A 157 -1.40 -6.65 -10.63
CA PHE A 157 -2.37 -6.54 -11.72
C PHE A 157 -2.01 -7.56 -12.80
N LEU A 158 -2.33 -8.85 -12.55
CA LEU A 158 -2.00 -9.95 -13.47
C LEU A 158 -2.80 -9.89 -14.77
N LYS A 159 -3.92 -9.18 -14.77
CA LYS A 159 -4.78 -8.93 -15.95
C LYS A 159 -5.07 -7.44 -16.06
N PRO A 160 -5.39 -6.93 -17.26
CA PRO A 160 -5.79 -5.54 -17.43
C PRO A 160 -7.02 -5.19 -16.59
N ASN A 161 -6.99 -4.01 -15.97
CA ASN A 161 -8.15 -3.39 -15.34
C ASN A 161 -9.22 -3.12 -16.40
N GLN A 162 -10.47 -3.47 -16.12
CA GLN A 162 -11.53 -3.46 -17.14
C GLN A 162 -12.04 -2.05 -17.49
N THR A 163 -11.69 -1.04 -16.70
CA THR A 163 -12.08 0.35 -16.91
C THR A 163 -10.87 1.28 -16.79
N GLU A 164 -11.07 2.53 -17.16
CA GLU A 164 -10.05 3.57 -16.97
C GLU A 164 -9.92 3.92 -15.49
N MET A 165 -8.69 3.84 -14.96
CA MET A 165 -8.40 4.26 -13.60
C MET A 165 -7.86 5.69 -13.61
N SER A 166 -8.58 6.62 -13.00
CA SER A 166 -8.15 8.02 -12.93
C SER A 166 -6.96 8.21 -12.00
N LEU A 167 -6.94 7.50 -10.87
CA LEU A 167 -5.94 7.64 -9.83
C LEU A 167 -5.61 6.29 -9.17
N LEU A 168 -4.31 5.97 -9.13
CA LEU A 168 -3.73 4.99 -8.22
C LEU A 168 -2.88 5.73 -7.19
N ARG A 169 -3.26 5.66 -5.93
CA ARG A 169 -2.54 6.29 -4.82
C ARG A 169 -2.09 5.24 -3.81
N TYR A 170 -0.80 5.26 -3.48
CA TYR A 170 -0.23 4.44 -2.42
C TYR A 170 0.55 5.31 -1.44
N GLU A 171 0.15 5.29 -0.17
CA GLU A 171 0.77 6.07 0.89
C GLU A 171 1.17 5.12 2.03
N THR A 172 2.45 5.10 2.40
CA THR A 172 2.97 4.20 3.44
C THR A 172 3.98 4.88 4.35
N GLY A 173 4.12 4.38 5.56
CA GLY A 173 5.10 4.86 6.53
C GLY A 173 6.45 4.13 6.40
N ALA A 174 6.61 3.03 7.13
CA ALA A 174 7.85 2.22 7.15
C ALA A 174 7.53 0.80 6.65
N SER A 175 7.79 0.51 5.36
CA SER A 175 7.23 -0.67 4.72
C SER A 175 8.11 -1.23 3.62
N ASP A 176 7.89 -2.50 3.32
CA ASP A 176 8.34 -3.14 2.09
C ASP A 176 7.13 -3.32 1.16
N VAL A 177 7.14 -2.62 0.03
CA VAL A 177 6.01 -2.60 -0.91
C VAL A 177 6.45 -3.01 -2.30
N LYS A 178 5.72 -3.94 -2.88
CA LYS A 178 5.89 -4.35 -4.27
C LYS A 178 4.60 -4.15 -5.05
N LEU A 179 4.65 -3.30 -6.07
CA LEU A 179 3.56 -3.09 -7.02
C LEU A 179 3.96 -3.72 -8.35
N THR A 180 3.23 -4.73 -8.83
CA THR A 180 3.56 -5.52 -10.01
C THR A 180 2.48 -5.42 -11.07
N GLY A 181 2.87 -5.38 -12.35
CA GLY A 181 1.93 -5.32 -13.47
C GLY A 181 1.24 -3.97 -13.58
N LEU A 182 1.88 -2.89 -13.16
CA LEU A 182 1.28 -1.57 -13.09
C LEU A 182 0.75 -1.05 -14.44
N ALA A 183 1.35 -1.45 -15.57
CA ALA A 183 0.82 -1.08 -16.88
C ALA A 183 -0.59 -1.65 -17.13
N ASN A 184 -0.92 -2.81 -16.57
CA ASN A 184 -2.24 -3.40 -16.64
C ASN A 184 -3.28 -2.66 -15.77
N ALA A 185 -2.86 -1.87 -14.79
CA ALA A 185 -3.79 -1.13 -13.94
C ALA A 185 -4.58 -0.04 -14.70
N ASN A 186 -4.18 0.32 -15.92
CA ASN A 186 -4.86 1.27 -16.80
C ASN A 186 -5.08 2.65 -16.16
N PHE A 187 -4.11 3.11 -15.37
CA PHE A 187 -4.20 4.40 -14.67
C PHE A 187 -3.71 5.56 -15.56
N SER A 188 -4.25 6.76 -15.35
CA SER A 188 -3.70 8.00 -15.89
C SER A 188 -2.69 8.64 -14.94
N THR A 189 -2.93 8.55 -13.64
CA THR A 189 -2.07 9.13 -12.60
C THR A 189 -1.78 8.10 -11.51
N LEU A 190 -0.48 7.93 -11.19
CA LEU A 190 -0.04 7.17 -10.03
C LEU A 190 0.73 8.08 -9.08
N THR A 191 0.37 8.07 -7.81
CA THR A 191 1.14 8.72 -6.74
C THR A 191 1.55 7.70 -5.69
N PHE A 192 2.85 7.55 -5.49
CA PHE A 192 3.42 6.72 -4.45
C PHE A 192 4.14 7.61 -3.43
N SER A 193 3.86 7.43 -2.15
CA SER A 193 4.53 8.14 -1.07
C SER A 193 4.94 7.16 0.02
N GLY A 194 6.25 6.99 0.24
CA GLY A 194 6.81 6.13 1.26
C GLY A 194 7.76 6.88 2.20
N GLY A 195 7.69 6.58 3.50
CA GLY A 195 8.60 7.16 4.49
C GLY A 195 9.98 6.49 4.42
N ALA A 196 10.11 5.27 4.93
CA ALA A 196 11.34 4.49 4.93
C ALA A 196 11.06 3.03 4.55
N GLY A 197 11.88 2.44 3.66
CA GLY A 197 11.67 1.04 3.28
C GLY A 197 12.27 0.64 1.95
N ASN A 198 11.76 -0.48 1.43
CA ASN A 198 12.12 -0.99 0.11
C ASN A 198 10.88 -0.99 -0.77
N TYR A 199 10.96 -0.34 -1.89
CA TYR A 199 9.83 -0.14 -2.79
C TYR A 199 10.17 -0.65 -4.18
N THR A 200 9.31 -1.47 -4.75
CA THR A 200 9.40 -1.92 -6.14
C THR A 200 8.15 -1.52 -6.88
N LEU A 201 8.31 -0.72 -7.92
CA LEU A 201 7.26 -0.37 -8.86
C LEU A 201 7.59 -1.00 -10.21
N ASP A 202 6.86 -2.04 -10.55
CA ASP A 202 7.04 -2.81 -11.78
C ASP A 202 5.93 -2.47 -12.78
N PHE A 203 6.32 -1.80 -13.86
CA PHE A 203 5.45 -1.37 -14.96
C PHE A 203 5.31 -2.42 -16.06
N SER A 204 5.49 -3.70 -15.73
CA SER A 204 5.16 -4.78 -16.64
C SER A 204 3.67 -4.80 -16.98
N GLY A 205 3.32 -5.44 -18.10
CA GLY A 205 1.97 -5.48 -18.65
C GLY A 205 1.86 -4.61 -19.91
N GLU A 206 0.64 -4.19 -20.25
CA GLU A 206 0.34 -3.38 -21.43
C GLU A 206 -0.15 -2.00 -21.04
N LEU A 207 0.67 -0.98 -21.33
CA LEU A 207 0.29 0.41 -21.08
C LEU A 207 -0.75 0.85 -22.11
N GLN A 208 -1.96 1.13 -21.65
CA GLN A 208 -3.12 1.41 -22.52
C GLN A 208 -3.27 2.90 -22.84
N ARG A 209 -2.61 3.77 -22.10
CA ARG A 209 -2.68 5.24 -22.20
C ARG A 209 -1.43 5.91 -21.69
N ASP A 210 -1.24 7.17 -22.01
CA ASP A 210 -0.22 8.00 -21.39
C ASP A 210 -0.44 8.04 -19.88
N ALA A 211 0.63 7.83 -19.12
CA ALA A 211 0.58 7.76 -17.67
C ALA A 211 1.63 8.64 -17.02
N THR A 212 1.23 9.32 -15.96
CA THR A 212 2.10 10.13 -15.12
C THR A 212 2.24 9.52 -13.74
N VAL A 213 3.48 9.37 -13.30
CA VAL A 213 3.82 8.75 -12.01
C VAL A 213 4.64 9.74 -11.19
N THR A 214 4.25 9.93 -9.94
CA THR A 214 5.06 10.66 -8.96
C THR A 214 5.38 9.72 -7.82
N VAL A 215 6.68 9.53 -7.55
CA VAL A 215 7.18 8.73 -6.44
C VAL A 215 7.87 9.65 -5.46
N ALA A 216 7.41 9.71 -4.22
CA ALA A 216 8.07 10.40 -3.12
C ALA A 216 8.55 9.36 -2.09
N SER A 217 9.85 9.37 -1.77
CA SER A 217 10.42 8.47 -0.75
C SER A 217 11.36 9.24 0.18
N GLY A 218 11.25 8.99 1.48
CA GLY A 218 12.17 9.53 2.45
C GLY A 218 13.54 8.83 2.38
N LEU A 219 13.63 7.64 2.93
CA LEU A 219 14.85 6.86 3.04
C LEU A 219 14.63 5.43 2.54
N GLY A 220 15.58 4.86 1.81
CA GLY A 220 15.50 3.44 1.45
C GLY A 220 15.91 3.11 0.03
N ASN A 221 15.35 2.04 -0.48
CA ASN A 221 15.67 1.55 -1.82
C ASN A 221 14.39 1.61 -2.68
N LEU A 222 14.52 2.20 -3.85
CA LEU A 222 13.46 2.24 -4.87
C LEU A 222 13.94 1.49 -6.12
N SER A 223 13.17 0.53 -6.57
CA SER A 223 13.36 -0.17 -7.84
C SER A 223 12.23 0.19 -8.80
N LEU A 224 12.57 0.71 -9.96
CA LEU A 224 11.65 0.93 -11.07
C LEU A 224 11.95 -0.11 -12.14
N VAL A 225 11.03 -1.02 -12.38
CA VAL A 225 11.10 -2.01 -13.45
C VAL A 225 10.27 -1.50 -14.62
N ILE A 226 10.91 -1.14 -15.73
CA ILE A 226 10.25 -0.56 -16.92
C ILE A 226 10.63 -1.40 -18.12
N PRO A 227 9.70 -2.15 -18.71
CA PRO A 227 10.00 -3.06 -19.82
C PRO A 227 10.67 -2.35 -21.00
N GLN A 228 11.58 -3.06 -21.68
CA GLN A 228 12.18 -2.57 -22.92
C GLN A 228 11.11 -2.25 -23.95
N GLY A 229 11.29 -1.14 -24.70
CA GLY A 229 10.33 -0.72 -25.72
C GLY A 229 9.18 0.14 -25.20
N THR A 230 9.07 0.38 -23.89
CA THR A 230 8.18 1.40 -23.33
C THR A 230 8.75 2.78 -23.64
N ASP A 231 7.95 3.71 -24.18
CA ASP A 231 8.37 5.12 -24.28
C ASP A 231 8.31 5.75 -22.89
N ALA A 232 9.49 5.96 -22.26
CA ALA A 232 9.54 6.34 -20.86
C ALA A 232 10.56 7.44 -20.56
N VAL A 233 10.16 8.32 -19.63
CA VAL A 233 11.01 9.36 -19.09
C VAL A 233 10.99 9.29 -17.57
N VAL A 234 12.16 9.14 -16.94
CA VAL A 234 12.33 9.20 -15.49
C VAL A 234 13.15 10.43 -15.14
N THR A 235 12.60 11.34 -14.36
CA THR A 235 13.30 12.50 -13.81
C THR A 235 13.51 12.28 -12.32
N VAL A 236 14.73 12.50 -11.82
CA VAL A 236 15.08 12.24 -10.42
C VAL A 236 15.44 13.54 -9.72
N GLU A 237 14.83 13.80 -8.59
CA GLU A 237 15.09 14.93 -7.70
C GLU A 237 15.50 14.42 -6.32
N GLY A 238 16.62 14.90 -5.78
CA GLY A 238 17.07 14.56 -4.43
C GLY A 238 18.52 14.87 -4.18
N ALA A 239 18.96 14.77 -2.92
CA ALA A 239 20.25 15.27 -2.49
C ALA A 239 21.30 14.15 -2.29
N ALA A 240 20.89 12.98 -1.80
CA ALA A 240 21.81 11.89 -1.42
C ALA A 240 21.33 10.56 -2.02
N ILE A 241 21.16 10.51 -3.34
CA ILE A 241 20.67 9.34 -4.06
C ILE A 241 21.80 8.70 -4.84
N ASN A 242 21.97 7.39 -4.67
CA ASN A 242 22.81 6.57 -5.52
C ASN A 242 21.92 5.96 -6.63
N ILE A 243 22.17 6.36 -7.89
CA ILE A 243 21.33 5.94 -9.01
C ILE A 243 22.10 4.95 -9.87
N SER A 244 21.48 3.83 -10.19
CA SER A 244 21.96 2.87 -11.17
C SER A 244 20.88 2.59 -12.23
N SER A 245 21.28 2.47 -13.48
CA SER A 245 20.41 2.09 -14.59
C SER A 245 21.07 1.01 -15.44
N VAL A 246 20.24 0.13 -16.01
CA VAL A 246 20.70 -0.86 -16.99
C VAL A 246 20.92 -0.23 -18.36
N SER A 247 21.54 -0.97 -19.29
CA SER A 247 21.72 -0.52 -20.69
C SER A 247 20.38 -0.22 -21.36
N GLY A 248 20.37 0.69 -22.34
CA GLY A 248 19.15 1.09 -23.07
C GLY A 248 18.58 2.44 -22.67
N TRP A 249 19.02 3.00 -21.54
CA TRP A 249 18.65 4.35 -21.10
C TRP A 249 19.64 5.40 -21.56
N THR A 250 19.13 6.52 -22.07
CA THR A 250 19.92 7.73 -22.35
C THR A 250 19.82 8.67 -21.17
N GLN A 251 20.95 8.97 -20.54
CA GLN A 251 21.00 9.90 -19.40
C GLN A 251 21.42 11.30 -19.84
N THR A 252 20.67 12.30 -19.40
CA THR A 252 21.01 13.72 -19.55
C THR A 252 20.76 14.44 -18.22
N GLY A 253 21.83 14.67 -17.45
CA GLY A 253 21.71 15.16 -16.08
C GLY A 253 20.95 14.18 -15.18
N GLN A 254 19.83 14.63 -14.60
CA GLN A 254 18.95 13.82 -13.75
C GLN A 254 17.77 13.19 -14.51
N LYS A 255 17.80 13.25 -15.84
CA LYS A 255 16.77 12.71 -16.70
C LYS A 255 17.26 11.46 -17.42
N TYR A 256 16.50 10.38 -17.31
CA TYR A 256 16.71 9.10 -17.97
C TYR A 256 15.59 8.92 -19.00
N THR A 257 15.93 8.59 -20.23
CA THR A 257 14.95 8.44 -21.33
C THR A 257 15.16 7.11 -22.02
N GLN A 258 14.11 6.36 -22.20
CA GLN A 258 14.02 5.17 -23.04
C GLN A 258 13.06 5.48 -24.19
N LYS A 259 13.46 5.19 -25.42
CA LYS A 259 12.58 5.30 -26.59
C LYS A 259 11.79 4.02 -26.77
N GLY A 260 10.52 4.16 -26.99
CA GLY A 260 9.59 3.07 -27.23
C GLY A 260 8.52 3.42 -28.25
N SER A 261 7.51 2.58 -28.32
CA SER A 261 6.31 2.76 -29.14
C SER A 261 5.07 2.67 -28.28
N GLY A 262 3.99 3.34 -28.68
CA GLY A 262 2.74 3.34 -27.94
C GLY A 262 2.65 4.49 -26.92
N PRO A 263 1.82 4.33 -25.88
CA PRO A 263 1.64 5.35 -24.86
C PRO A 263 2.91 5.64 -24.08
N SER A 264 3.03 6.88 -23.56
CA SER A 264 4.19 7.35 -22.84
C SER A 264 4.05 7.20 -21.32
N LEU A 265 5.16 6.86 -20.65
CA LEU A 265 5.26 6.76 -19.20
C LEU A 265 6.20 7.87 -18.68
N THR A 266 5.65 8.85 -17.99
CA THR A 266 6.43 9.92 -17.38
C THR A 266 6.51 9.74 -15.87
N ILE A 267 7.73 9.58 -15.33
CA ILE A 267 7.97 9.33 -13.92
C ILE A 267 8.80 10.45 -13.31
N LEU A 268 8.31 11.04 -12.23
CA LEU A 268 9.05 11.94 -11.36
C LEU A 268 9.37 11.24 -10.04
N VAL A 269 10.64 11.05 -9.74
CA VAL A 269 11.12 10.48 -8.48
C VAL A 269 11.67 11.59 -7.60
N LYS A 270 11.18 11.69 -6.38
CA LYS A 270 11.67 12.58 -5.32
C LYS A 270 12.12 11.73 -4.13
N MET A 271 13.43 11.68 -3.88
CA MET A 271 13.99 10.92 -2.76
C MET A 271 14.89 11.81 -1.90
N ALA A 272 14.78 11.67 -0.57
CA ALA A 272 15.72 12.37 0.30
C ALA A 272 17.10 11.69 0.29
N ALA A 273 17.16 10.37 0.50
CA ALA A 273 18.40 9.59 0.45
C ALA A 273 18.13 8.10 0.18
N GLY A 274 19.11 7.41 -0.40
CA GLY A 274 19.05 5.97 -0.62
C GLY A 274 19.52 5.54 -2.00
N ASN A 275 19.00 4.40 -2.48
CA ASN A 275 19.35 3.85 -3.77
C ASN A 275 18.13 3.84 -4.70
N LEU A 276 18.35 4.27 -5.92
CA LEU A 276 17.38 4.14 -7.02
C LEU A 276 17.96 3.22 -8.08
N VAL A 277 17.23 2.16 -8.41
CA VAL A 277 17.57 1.23 -9.50
C VAL A 277 16.51 1.38 -10.60
N ILE A 278 16.97 1.64 -11.84
CA ILE A 278 16.10 1.65 -13.02
C ILE A 278 16.49 0.43 -13.86
N THR A 279 15.58 -0.51 -14.06
CA THR A 279 15.83 -1.79 -14.73
C THR A 279 14.72 -2.13 -15.73
N HIS A 280 14.87 -3.26 -16.43
CA HIS A 280 13.90 -3.82 -17.38
C HIS A 280 13.21 -5.05 -16.81
#